data_7757e135e0c06fb7c76c7db3ef2f29c5
#
_entry.id   7757e135e0c06fb7c76c7db3ef2f29c5
#
_cell.length_a   1.000
_cell.length_b   1.000
_cell.length_c   1.000
_cell.angle_alpha   90.00
_cell.angle_beta   90.00
_cell.angle_gamma   90.00
#
_symmetry.space_group_name_H-M   'P 1'
#
loop_
_entity.id
_entity.type
_entity.pdbx_description
1 polymer ?
#
loop_
_entity_poly.entity_id
_entity_poly.type
_entity_poly.pdbx_seq_one_letter_code
_entity_poly.pdbx_strand_id
1 'polypeptide(L)'
;MLKIMGFPGEYVQGPNALSSIGQILKRHQFQNVAIIYDQATEGSILKKASDSLEAECIQYSSFKFSGECSYAIINALNEEIIKYSPNAIIGLGGGKAMDTAKAVAKSMNIPIIICPTIASNDAPTSRLIIIYDEFHKVQAVEKTKSNPEIVIVDTEIIVQAPARFFSAGIGDAISKMFEANQCHDSNGLNSFGTPPLETALLLANSTYRNLLKWGKSALDDVKLKKNSSIVEKVVESTVLLSGLGFESGGLSLAHALIRGLTALPQLSLQLHGELVAYGTVVQAILEKREPIFIEELRRFLKSVDLPTTIYDLGYAHELKEDDLNIIISNTLSNSYSENFVPKIIPEALKQALIQSNQF
;
A
#
# COMPACT_ATOMS: atom_id res chain seq x y z
N MET A 1 -14.23 -19.93 -16.05
CA MET A 1 -13.36 -18.74 -16.21
C MET A 1 -12.07 -18.98 -15.44
N LEU A 2 -10.91 -18.58 -15.99
CA LEU A 2 -9.64 -18.69 -15.27
C LEU A 2 -9.64 -17.75 -14.07
N LYS A 3 -9.00 -18.17 -12.96
CA LYS A 3 -8.75 -17.35 -11.76
C LYS A 3 -7.25 -17.28 -11.55
N ILE A 4 -6.72 -16.06 -11.30
CA ILE A 4 -5.28 -15.81 -11.17
C ILE A 4 -5.02 -15.14 -9.83
N MET A 5 -3.97 -15.59 -9.16
CA MET A 5 -3.41 -14.99 -7.97
C MET A 5 -1.90 -14.84 -8.13
N GLY A 6 -1.36 -13.66 -7.82
CA GLY A 6 0.07 -13.38 -7.87
C GLY A 6 0.72 -13.45 -6.50
N PHE A 7 2.02 -13.73 -6.48
CA PHE A 7 2.85 -13.80 -5.28
C PHE A 7 4.21 -13.19 -5.57
N PRO A 8 4.88 -12.54 -4.59
CA PRO A 8 6.32 -12.34 -4.67
C PRO A 8 7.05 -13.67 -4.82
N GLY A 9 8.17 -13.70 -5.52
CA GLY A 9 8.97 -14.91 -5.65
C GLY A 9 9.49 -15.38 -4.29
N GLU A 10 9.94 -14.44 -3.45
CA GLU A 10 10.32 -14.69 -2.05
C GLU A 10 9.91 -13.49 -1.17
N TYR A 11 9.45 -13.77 0.04
CA TYR A 11 9.16 -12.79 1.07
C TYR A 11 10.00 -13.07 2.31
N VAL A 12 10.81 -12.09 2.72
CA VAL A 12 11.69 -12.17 3.89
C VAL A 12 11.30 -11.08 4.87
N GLN A 13 11.04 -11.42 6.12
CA GLN A 13 10.68 -10.46 7.16
C GLN A 13 11.39 -10.79 8.47
N GLY A 14 11.83 -9.78 9.17
CA GLY A 14 12.35 -9.92 10.54
C GLY A 14 13.29 -8.79 10.92
N PRO A 15 13.75 -8.79 12.19
CA PRO A 15 14.73 -7.83 12.65
C PRO A 15 16.05 -7.98 11.88
N ASN A 16 16.59 -6.86 11.41
CA ASN A 16 17.82 -6.80 10.62
C ASN A 16 17.78 -7.59 9.28
N ALA A 17 16.60 -7.86 8.72
CA ALA A 17 16.48 -8.59 7.46
C ALA A 17 17.28 -7.94 6.30
N LEU A 18 17.39 -6.60 6.27
CA LEU A 18 18.17 -5.90 5.25
C LEU A 18 19.66 -6.23 5.32
N SER A 19 20.21 -6.58 6.49
CA SER A 19 21.61 -7.02 6.63
C SER A 19 21.90 -8.38 5.96
N SER A 20 20.86 -9.11 5.56
CA SER A 20 20.99 -10.40 4.87
C SER A 20 20.80 -10.27 3.35
N ILE A 21 20.60 -9.04 2.83
CA ILE A 21 20.32 -8.84 1.40
C ILE A 21 21.39 -9.43 0.50
N GLY A 22 22.68 -9.29 0.83
CA GLY A 22 23.77 -9.86 0.05
C GLY A 22 23.66 -11.39 -0.07
N GLN A 23 23.45 -12.10 1.07
CA GLN A 23 23.27 -13.55 1.07
C GLN A 23 22.06 -14.01 0.27
N ILE A 24 20.93 -13.27 0.39
CA ILE A 24 19.71 -13.55 -0.36
C ILE A 24 19.97 -13.39 -1.85
N LEU A 25 20.55 -12.28 -2.29
CA LEU A 25 20.81 -12.00 -3.70
C LEU A 25 21.83 -12.98 -4.30
N LYS A 26 22.84 -13.38 -3.53
CA LYS A 26 23.82 -14.40 -3.96
C LYS A 26 23.14 -15.73 -4.23
N ARG A 27 22.22 -16.16 -3.35
CA ARG A 27 21.42 -17.39 -3.54
C ARG A 27 20.59 -17.32 -4.83
N HIS A 28 20.06 -16.15 -5.18
CA HIS A 28 19.34 -15.88 -6.42
C HIS A 28 20.25 -15.57 -7.61
N GLN A 29 21.58 -15.70 -7.45
CA GLN A 29 22.60 -15.49 -8.48
C GLN A 29 22.64 -14.04 -9.07
N PHE A 30 22.19 -13.04 -8.30
CA PHE A 30 22.37 -11.63 -8.66
C PHE A 30 23.79 -11.20 -8.32
N GLN A 31 24.49 -10.60 -9.30
CA GLN A 31 25.91 -10.25 -9.19
C GLN A 31 26.18 -8.76 -9.34
N ASN A 32 25.27 -8.03 -9.99
CA ASN A 32 25.39 -6.60 -10.24
C ASN A 32 24.00 -5.95 -10.14
N VAL A 33 23.79 -5.07 -9.17
CA VAL A 33 22.48 -4.49 -8.90
C VAL A 33 22.51 -2.97 -8.87
N ALA A 34 21.38 -2.34 -9.22
CA ALA A 34 21.20 -0.90 -9.04
C ALA A 34 20.22 -0.65 -7.89
N ILE A 35 20.63 0.17 -6.92
CA ILE A 35 19.80 0.56 -5.77
C ILE A 35 19.18 1.92 -6.05
N ILE A 36 17.85 1.99 -6.15
CA ILE A 36 17.10 3.24 -6.17
C ILE A 36 16.59 3.50 -4.74
N TYR A 37 17.01 4.61 -4.14
CA TYR A 37 16.73 4.92 -2.75
C TYR A 37 16.23 6.35 -2.56
N ASP A 38 15.43 6.59 -1.51
CA ASP A 38 14.92 7.92 -1.18
C ASP A 38 15.79 8.65 -0.12
N GLN A 39 15.49 9.93 0.08
CA GLN A 39 16.21 10.79 1.04
C GLN A 39 16.20 10.22 2.48
N ALA A 40 15.12 9.55 2.89
CA ALA A 40 14.98 9.05 4.25
C ALA A 40 15.89 7.83 4.51
N THR A 41 16.32 7.15 3.46
CA THR A 41 17.18 5.96 3.53
C THR A 41 18.67 6.28 3.40
N GLU A 42 18.99 7.51 2.98
CA GLU A 42 20.37 7.96 2.85
C GLU A 42 21.12 7.86 4.21
N GLY A 43 22.31 7.33 4.18
CA GLY A 43 23.12 7.11 5.38
C GLY A 43 23.01 5.69 5.93
N SER A 44 22.48 5.49 7.13
CA SER A 44 22.59 4.21 7.85
C SER A 44 21.85 3.05 7.18
N ILE A 45 20.69 3.31 6.56
CA ILE A 45 19.90 2.25 5.90
C ILE A 45 20.54 1.82 4.59
N LEU A 46 20.93 2.78 3.74
CA LEU A 46 21.65 2.49 2.51
C LEU A 46 22.99 1.80 2.82
N LYS A 47 23.73 2.29 3.86
CA LYS A 47 24.96 1.66 4.29
C LYS A 47 24.76 0.22 4.73
N LYS A 48 23.71 -0.10 5.49
CA LYS A 48 23.38 -1.47 5.89
C LYS A 48 23.20 -2.39 4.69
N ALA A 49 22.53 -1.93 3.63
CA ALA A 49 22.34 -2.69 2.40
C ALA A 49 23.68 -2.86 1.66
N SER A 50 24.44 -1.78 1.46
CA SER A 50 25.73 -1.82 0.74
C SER A 50 26.78 -2.69 1.44
N ASP A 51 26.92 -2.57 2.77
CA ASP A 51 27.85 -3.42 3.54
C ASP A 51 27.53 -4.92 3.36
N SER A 52 26.24 -5.27 3.30
CA SER A 52 25.81 -6.65 3.08
C SER A 52 26.11 -7.15 1.65
N LEU A 53 25.95 -6.28 0.64
CA LEU A 53 26.30 -6.62 -0.75
C LEU A 53 27.81 -6.79 -0.93
N GLU A 54 28.60 -5.88 -0.34
CA GLU A 54 30.07 -5.95 -0.36
C GLU A 54 30.60 -7.23 0.30
N ALA A 55 30.03 -7.63 1.43
CA ALA A 55 30.40 -8.87 2.12
C ALA A 55 30.25 -10.13 1.26
N GLU A 56 29.31 -10.11 0.31
CA GLU A 56 29.04 -11.22 -0.61
C GLU A 56 29.62 -10.98 -2.02
N CYS A 57 30.46 -9.93 -2.18
CA CYS A 57 31.11 -9.55 -3.44
C CYS A 57 30.12 -9.25 -4.58
N ILE A 58 28.93 -8.71 -4.25
CA ILE A 58 27.94 -8.28 -5.24
C ILE A 58 28.25 -6.84 -5.61
N GLN A 59 28.41 -6.58 -6.92
CA GLN A 59 28.59 -5.22 -7.43
C GLN A 59 27.28 -4.43 -7.31
N TYR A 60 27.38 -3.16 -6.96
CA TYR A 60 26.22 -2.29 -6.90
C TYR A 60 26.54 -0.86 -7.30
N SER A 61 25.50 -0.16 -7.74
CA SER A 61 25.52 1.30 -7.93
C SER A 61 24.23 1.87 -7.31
N SER A 62 24.33 3.02 -6.66
CA SER A 62 23.20 3.61 -5.94
C SER A 62 22.76 4.93 -6.56
N PHE A 63 21.45 5.10 -6.72
CA PHE A 63 20.80 6.22 -7.40
C PHE A 63 19.75 6.84 -6.49
N LYS A 64 19.93 8.12 -6.17
CA LYS A 64 19.00 8.84 -5.30
C LYS A 64 17.74 9.21 -6.08
N PHE A 65 16.62 8.75 -5.58
CA PHE A 65 15.30 9.18 -6.02
C PHE A 65 14.85 10.40 -5.21
N SER A 66 14.27 11.40 -5.87
CA SER A 66 13.64 12.55 -5.23
C SER A 66 12.41 13.00 -6.00
N GLY A 67 11.39 13.46 -5.27
CA GLY A 67 10.13 13.95 -5.86
C GLY A 67 9.06 12.87 -6.00
N GLU A 68 8.37 12.86 -7.16
CA GLU A 68 7.28 11.94 -7.46
C GLU A 68 7.73 10.83 -8.41
N CYS A 69 7.06 9.67 -8.33
CA CYS A 69 7.19 8.65 -9.36
C CYS A 69 6.56 9.16 -10.66
N SER A 70 7.35 9.78 -11.52
CA SER A 70 6.92 10.37 -12.79
C SER A 70 7.72 9.83 -13.97
N TYR A 71 7.15 9.88 -15.17
CA TYR A 71 7.86 9.44 -16.38
C TYR A 71 9.18 10.15 -16.59
N ALA A 72 9.26 11.45 -16.24
CA ALA A 72 10.50 12.21 -16.39
C ALA A 72 11.63 11.65 -15.50
N ILE A 73 11.33 11.37 -14.23
CA ILE A 73 12.28 10.78 -13.27
C ILE A 73 12.63 9.34 -13.65
N ILE A 74 11.65 8.54 -14.06
CA ILE A 74 11.88 7.16 -14.50
C ILE A 74 12.83 7.13 -15.70
N ASN A 75 12.61 8.00 -16.69
CA ASN A 75 13.46 8.07 -17.90
C ASN A 75 14.89 8.52 -17.56
N ALA A 76 15.04 9.55 -16.73
CA ALA A 76 16.35 10.02 -16.28
C ALA A 76 17.14 8.93 -15.55
N LEU A 77 16.48 8.19 -14.63
CA LEU A 77 17.11 7.07 -13.94
C LEU A 77 17.47 5.92 -14.90
N ASN A 78 16.61 5.60 -15.87
CA ASN A 78 16.91 4.59 -16.89
C ASN A 78 18.16 4.92 -17.69
N GLU A 79 18.29 6.17 -18.16
CA GLU A 79 19.46 6.64 -18.94
C GLU A 79 20.76 6.57 -18.13
N GLU A 80 20.69 6.73 -16.83
CA GLU A 80 21.84 6.65 -15.95
C GLU A 80 22.17 5.20 -15.58
N ILE A 81 21.18 4.43 -15.15
CA ILE A 81 21.35 3.06 -14.63
C ILE A 81 21.82 2.09 -15.71
N ILE A 82 21.34 2.24 -16.94
CA ILE A 82 21.71 1.34 -18.04
C ILE A 82 23.23 1.28 -18.29
N LYS A 83 23.95 2.33 -17.96
CA LYS A 83 25.43 2.42 -18.12
C LYS A 83 26.18 1.42 -17.24
N TYR A 84 25.53 0.97 -16.16
CA TYR A 84 26.10 0.03 -15.18
C TYR A 84 25.69 -1.43 -15.45
N SER A 85 24.81 -1.67 -16.42
CA SER A 85 24.34 -3.01 -16.83
C SER A 85 23.91 -3.90 -15.65
N PRO A 86 23.02 -3.44 -14.75
CA PRO A 86 22.59 -4.24 -13.62
C PRO A 86 21.73 -5.43 -14.10
N ASN A 87 21.78 -6.54 -13.35
CA ASN A 87 20.91 -7.69 -13.58
C ASN A 87 19.69 -7.74 -12.65
N ALA A 88 19.55 -6.77 -11.73
CA ALA A 88 18.34 -6.52 -10.95
C ALA A 88 18.31 -5.08 -10.42
N ILE A 89 17.12 -4.58 -10.10
CA ILE A 89 16.92 -3.31 -9.41
C ILE A 89 16.52 -3.60 -7.95
N ILE A 90 17.03 -2.80 -7.02
CA ILE A 90 16.59 -2.76 -5.63
C ILE A 90 15.85 -1.43 -5.40
N GLY A 91 14.60 -1.48 -5.00
CA GLY A 91 13.82 -0.35 -4.51
C GLY A 91 13.91 -0.26 -2.99
N LEU A 92 14.66 0.71 -2.45
CA LEU A 92 14.89 0.90 -1.02
C LEU A 92 14.25 2.21 -0.56
N GLY A 93 13.13 2.14 0.14
CA GLY A 93 12.43 3.36 0.60
C GLY A 93 10.95 3.21 0.81
N GLY A 94 10.23 4.34 0.73
CA GLY A 94 8.78 4.40 0.78
C GLY A 94 8.11 4.10 -0.57
N GLY A 95 6.77 4.19 -0.61
CA GLY A 95 5.95 3.83 -1.79
C GLY A 95 6.43 4.43 -3.11
N LYS A 96 6.73 5.75 -3.13
CA LYS A 96 7.17 6.45 -4.35
C LYS A 96 8.51 5.93 -4.87
N ALA A 97 9.46 5.67 -3.98
CA ALA A 97 10.77 5.10 -4.36
C ALA A 97 10.61 3.67 -4.89
N MET A 98 9.77 2.86 -4.24
CA MET A 98 9.48 1.50 -4.68
C MET A 98 8.78 1.49 -6.05
N ASP A 99 7.80 2.34 -6.28
CA ASP A 99 7.10 2.42 -7.57
C ASP A 99 8.03 2.91 -8.69
N THR A 100 8.91 3.88 -8.41
CA THR A 100 9.94 4.31 -9.35
C THR A 100 10.89 3.15 -9.70
N ALA A 101 11.34 2.39 -8.68
CA ALA A 101 12.20 1.23 -8.89
C ALA A 101 11.51 0.13 -9.73
N LYS A 102 10.23 -0.15 -9.47
CA LYS A 102 9.42 -1.08 -10.28
C LYS A 102 9.30 -0.60 -11.74
N ALA A 103 9.07 0.70 -11.95
CA ALA A 103 8.96 1.28 -13.30
C ALA A 103 10.27 1.17 -14.07
N VAL A 104 11.41 1.46 -13.43
CA VAL A 104 12.75 1.28 -14.00
C VAL A 104 13.01 -0.18 -14.33
N ALA A 105 12.79 -1.10 -13.39
CA ALA A 105 12.96 -2.54 -13.60
C ALA A 105 12.09 -3.05 -14.77
N LYS A 106 10.83 -2.58 -14.85
CA LYS A 106 9.91 -2.88 -15.94
C LYS A 106 10.46 -2.42 -17.30
N SER A 107 10.97 -1.18 -17.39
CA SER A 107 11.49 -0.64 -18.64
C SER A 107 12.75 -1.37 -19.12
N MET A 108 13.62 -1.79 -18.19
CA MET A 108 14.82 -2.57 -18.47
C MET A 108 14.55 -4.07 -18.63
N ASN A 109 13.32 -4.52 -18.32
CA ASN A 109 12.90 -5.94 -18.32
C ASN A 109 13.81 -6.84 -17.47
N ILE A 110 14.17 -6.38 -16.26
CA ILE A 110 15.00 -7.11 -15.29
C ILE A 110 14.22 -7.26 -13.96
N PRO A 111 14.62 -8.21 -13.08
CA PRO A 111 14.00 -8.44 -11.80
C PRO A 111 14.01 -7.21 -10.88
N ILE A 112 12.98 -7.11 -10.02
CA ILE A 112 12.84 -6.09 -8.98
C ILE A 112 12.88 -6.74 -7.59
N ILE A 113 13.70 -6.18 -6.71
CA ILE A 113 13.78 -6.47 -5.28
C ILE A 113 13.23 -5.26 -4.53
N ILE A 114 12.30 -5.47 -3.61
CA ILE A 114 11.68 -4.39 -2.83
C ILE A 114 12.08 -4.48 -1.37
N CYS A 115 12.62 -3.37 -0.85
CA CYS A 115 13.02 -3.21 0.54
C CYS A 115 12.28 -1.99 1.14
N PRO A 116 11.05 -2.17 1.65
CA PRO A 116 10.29 -1.08 2.23
C PRO A 116 10.92 -0.60 3.55
N THR A 117 10.95 0.70 3.76
CA THR A 117 11.44 1.31 5.01
C THR A 117 10.33 1.84 5.91
N ILE A 118 9.11 1.79 5.42
CA ILE A 118 7.85 2.08 6.12
C ILE A 118 6.81 1.02 5.78
N ALA A 119 5.94 0.70 6.71
CA ALA A 119 4.78 -0.18 6.48
C ALA A 119 3.50 0.65 6.42
N SER A 120 3.41 1.57 5.45
CA SER A 120 2.30 2.52 5.32
C SER A 120 1.19 2.07 4.36
N ASN A 121 1.43 1.03 3.61
CA ASN A 121 0.51 0.39 2.66
C ASN A 121 1.07 -0.98 2.22
N ASP A 122 0.38 -1.64 1.33
CA ASP A 122 0.69 -2.97 0.81
C ASP A 122 1.36 -2.98 -0.59
N ALA A 123 1.81 -1.83 -1.07
CA ALA A 123 2.51 -1.71 -2.35
C ALA A 123 3.77 -2.61 -2.48
N PRO A 124 4.52 -2.97 -1.39
CA PRO A 124 5.74 -3.74 -1.54
C PRO A 124 5.59 -5.08 -2.25
N THR A 125 4.47 -5.75 -2.10
CA THR A 125 4.25 -7.09 -2.67
C THR A 125 3.54 -7.08 -4.01
N SER A 126 3.00 -5.94 -4.44
CA SER A 126 2.18 -5.82 -5.64
C SER A 126 2.96 -5.49 -6.91
N ARG A 127 2.32 -5.75 -8.05
CA ARG A 127 2.79 -5.35 -9.39
C ARG A 127 2.48 -3.90 -9.71
N LEU A 128 1.66 -3.22 -8.91
CA LEU A 128 1.18 -1.87 -9.23
C LEU A 128 2.30 -0.84 -9.15
N ILE A 129 2.21 0.16 -10.03
CA ILE A 129 3.07 1.32 -10.12
C ILE A 129 2.16 2.52 -10.28
N ILE A 130 2.20 3.44 -9.32
CA ILE A 130 1.44 4.69 -9.39
C ILE A 130 2.32 5.78 -9.98
N ILE A 131 1.95 6.27 -11.15
CA ILE A 131 2.64 7.37 -11.84
C ILE A 131 1.92 8.68 -11.57
N TYR A 132 2.67 9.70 -11.21
CA TYR A 132 2.18 11.04 -10.90
C TYR A 132 2.60 12.05 -11.95
N ASP A 133 1.78 13.08 -12.13
CA ASP A 133 2.12 14.26 -12.92
C ASP A 133 2.90 15.29 -12.08
N GLU A 134 3.24 16.42 -12.70
CA GLU A 134 3.93 17.55 -12.06
C GLU A 134 3.09 18.28 -10.99
N PHE A 135 1.78 18.03 -10.94
CA PHE A 135 0.84 18.57 -9.96
C PHE A 135 0.53 17.59 -8.83
N HIS A 136 1.32 16.52 -8.66
CA HIS A 136 1.12 15.44 -7.68
C HIS A 136 -0.20 14.68 -7.84
N LYS A 137 -0.79 14.67 -9.05
CA LYS A 137 -2.00 13.91 -9.36
C LYS A 137 -1.65 12.60 -10.02
N VAL A 138 -2.42 11.56 -9.74
CA VAL A 138 -2.26 10.25 -10.39
C VAL A 138 -2.53 10.41 -11.89
N GLN A 139 -1.47 10.23 -12.69
CA GLN A 139 -1.50 10.27 -14.14
C GLN A 139 -1.83 8.90 -14.73
N ALA A 140 -1.23 7.85 -14.20
CA ALA A 140 -1.44 6.48 -14.65
C ALA A 140 -1.25 5.46 -13.53
N VAL A 141 -1.88 4.29 -13.69
CA VAL A 141 -1.61 3.10 -12.89
C VAL A 141 -1.10 2.02 -13.83
N GLU A 142 0.19 1.72 -13.71
CA GLU A 142 0.85 0.70 -14.51
C GLU A 142 1.05 -0.59 -13.72
N LYS A 143 1.50 -1.64 -14.41
CA LYS A 143 1.79 -2.95 -13.79
C LYS A 143 3.07 -3.52 -14.35
N THR A 144 3.86 -4.16 -13.50
CA THR A 144 4.93 -5.08 -13.90
C THR A 144 4.34 -6.39 -14.43
N LYS A 145 5.13 -7.21 -15.11
CA LYS A 145 4.68 -8.52 -15.63
C LYS A 145 4.37 -9.51 -14.49
N SER A 146 5.19 -9.50 -13.47
CA SER A 146 5.09 -10.35 -12.27
C SER A 146 5.19 -9.50 -11.01
N ASN A 147 4.80 -10.07 -9.87
CA ASN A 147 5.10 -9.50 -8.57
C ASN A 147 6.63 -9.40 -8.38
N PRO A 148 7.13 -8.61 -7.40
CA PRO A 148 8.56 -8.53 -7.13
C PRO A 148 9.19 -9.90 -6.93
N GLU A 149 10.43 -10.06 -7.45
CA GLU A 149 11.18 -11.31 -7.28
C GLU A 149 11.47 -11.57 -5.80
N ILE A 150 11.83 -10.52 -5.06
CA ILE A 150 12.10 -10.63 -3.63
C ILE A 150 11.54 -9.39 -2.92
N VAL A 151 10.92 -9.59 -1.76
CA VAL A 151 10.53 -8.52 -0.84
C VAL A 151 11.25 -8.76 0.49
N ILE A 152 12.02 -7.77 0.96
CA ILE A 152 12.80 -7.86 2.21
C ILE A 152 12.32 -6.77 3.16
N VAL A 153 11.66 -7.15 4.23
CA VAL A 153 11.07 -6.27 5.24
C VAL A 153 11.88 -6.33 6.53
N ASP A 154 12.71 -5.32 6.75
CA ASP A 154 13.48 -5.16 7.99
C ASP A 154 12.61 -4.45 9.04
N THR A 155 12.11 -5.21 10.00
CA THR A 155 11.18 -4.69 11.00
C THR A 155 11.84 -3.76 12.01
N GLU A 156 13.17 -3.81 12.19
CA GLU A 156 13.90 -2.79 12.96
C GLU A 156 13.85 -1.42 12.25
N ILE A 157 13.92 -1.39 10.93
CA ILE A 157 13.77 -0.15 10.15
C ILE A 157 12.34 0.36 10.26
N ILE A 158 11.36 -0.51 10.12
CA ILE A 158 9.93 -0.15 10.19
C ILE A 158 9.58 0.54 11.51
N VAL A 159 10.05 0.01 12.66
CA VAL A 159 9.73 0.61 13.98
C VAL A 159 10.44 1.95 14.22
N GLN A 160 11.55 2.24 13.53
CA GLN A 160 12.23 3.53 13.62
C GLN A 160 11.53 4.63 12.83
N ALA A 161 10.70 4.30 11.86
CA ALA A 161 9.91 5.26 11.10
C ALA A 161 8.86 5.96 11.99
N PRO A 162 8.33 7.14 11.59
CA PRO A 162 7.21 7.76 12.29
C PRO A 162 6.00 6.83 12.39
N ALA A 163 5.45 6.69 13.61
CA ALA A 163 4.35 5.76 13.89
C ALA A 163 3.08 6.01 13.04
N ARG A 164 2.89 7.24 12.52
CA ARG A 164 1.80 7.59 11.60
C ARG A 164 1.81 6.73 10.34
N PHE A 165 2.99 6.35 9.81
CA PHE A 165 3.07 5.46 8.65
C PHE A 165 2.61 4.04 8.98
N PHE A 166 2.95 3.54 10.16
CA PHE A 166 2.49 2.24 10.62
C PHE A 166 0.96 2.22 10.82
N SER A 167 0.43 3.28 11.43
CA SER A 167 -1.01 3.50 11.55
C SER A 167 -1.70 3.52 10.18
N ALA A 168 -1.16 4.28 9.21
CA ALA A 168 -1.69 4.31 7.85
C ALA A 168 -1.70 2.92 7.19
N GLY A 169 -0.65 2.11 7.40
CA GLY A 169 -0.64 0.71 6.92
C GLY A 169 -1.77 -0.14 7.50
N ILE A 170 -2.08 0.03 8.78
CA ILE A 170 -3.24 -0.61 9.39
C ILE A 170 -4.54 -0.14 8.71
N GLY A 171 -4.66 1.16 8.43
CA GLY A 171 -5.82 1.76 7.78
C GLY A 171 -6.04 1.29 6.35
N ASP A 172 -4.96 1.09 5.61
CA ASP A 172 -5.02 0.50 4.27
C ASP A 172 -5.42 -0.98 4.35
N ALA A 173 -4.76 -1.75 5.20
CA ALA A 173 -4.94 -3.20 5.26
C ALA A 173 -6.32 -3.63 5.79
N ILE A 174 -6.94 -2.87 6.69
CA ILE A 174 -8.22 -3.25 7.29
C ILE A 174 -9.37 -3.27 6.29
N SER A 175 -9.27 -2.48 5.20
CA SER A 175 -10.29 -2.43 4.14
C SER A 175 -10.42 -3.73 3.36
N LYS A 176 -9.37 -4.53 3.30
CA LYS A 176 -9.26 -5.66 2.37
C LYS A 176 -10.34 -6.72 2.58
N MET A 177 -10.75 -6.97 3.83
CA MET A 177 -11.86 -7.86 4.11
C MET A 177 -13.16 -7.37 3.43
N PHE A 178 -13.46 -6.08 3.56
CA PHE A 178 -14.68 -5.52 2.98
C PHE A 178 -14.63 -5.56 1.47
N GLU A 179 -13.54 -5.13 0.88
CA GLU A 179 -13.40 -4.92 -0.55
C GLU A 179 -13.29 -6.22 -1.33
N ALA A 180 -12.46 -7.18 -0.87
CA ALA A 180 -12.33 -8.46 -1.53
C ALA A 180 -13.64 -9.27 -1.50
N ASN A 181 -14.39 -9.22 -0.37
CA ASN A 181 -15.69 -9.86 -0.31
C ASN A 181 -16.69 -9.18 -1.25
N GLN A 182 -16.75 -7.84 -1.30
CA GLN A 182 -17.60 -7.12 -2.25
C GLN A 182 -17.25 -7.41 -3.71
N CYS A 183 -15.95 -7.43 -4.05
CA CYS A 183 -15.49 -7.81 -5.38
C CYS A 183 -15.95 -9.22 -5.76
N HIS A 184 -15.83 -10.18 -4.82
CA HIS A 184 -16.32 -11.54 -5.03
C HIS A 184 -17.84 -11.59 -5.22
N ASP A 185 -18.61 -10.97 -4.33
CA ASP A 185 -20.07 -11.04 -4.28
C ASP A 185 -20.72 -10.31 -5.46
N SER A 186 -20.08 -9.24 -5.96
CA SER A 186 -20.50 -8.53 -7.19
C SER A 186 -20.11 -9.23 -8.49
N ASN A 187 -19.43 -10.38 -8.44
CA ASN A 187 -18.78 -11.01 -9.59
C ASN A 187 -17.75 -10.09 -10.26
N GLY A 188 -17.10 -9.23 -9.49
CA GLY A 188 -16.08 -8.31 -9.93
C GLY A 188 -14.76 -8.99 -10.28
N LEU A 189 -13.82 -8.18 -10.75
CA LEU A 189 -12.51 -8.66 -11.19
C LEU A 189 -11.40 -8.07 -10.30
N ASN A 190 -10.43 -8.93 -9.96
CA ASN A 190 -9.21 -8.56 -9.23
C ASN A 190 -8.22 -7.82 -10.16
N SER A 191 -7.03 -7.49 -9.65
CA SER A 191 -6.01 -6.76 -10.41
C SER A 191 -5.44 -7.55 -11.59
N PHE A 192 -5.71 -8.87 -11.69
CA PHE A 192 -5.37 -9.72 -12.83
C PHE A 192 -6.46 -9.77 -13.91
N GLY A 193 -7.58 -9.08 -13.70
CA GLY A 193 -8.73 -9.12 -14.59
C GLY A 193 -9.49 -10.45 -14.53
N THR A 194 -9.45 -11.14 -13.41
CA THR A 194 -10.11 -12.43 -13.16
C THR A 194 -10.90 -12.40 -11.85
N PRO A 195 -11.93 -13.25 -11.69
CA PRO A 195 -12.60 -13.40 -10.40
C PRO A 195 -11.62 -13.81 -9.29
N PRO A 196 -11.83 -13.36 -8.04
CA PRO A 196 -10.98 -13.74 -6.92
C PRO A 196 -11.00 -15.24 -6.64
N LEU A 197 -9.85 -15.74 -6.12
CA LEU A 197 -9.77 -17.06 -5.52
C LEU A 197 -10.19 -17.01 -4.05
N GLU A 198 -10.72 -18.11 -3.51
CA GLU A 198 -11.02 -18.27 -2.09
C GLU A 198 -9.80 -17.97 -1.20
N THR A 199 -8.60 -18.32 -1.65
CA THR A 199 -7.35 -18.02 -0.95
C THR A 199 -7.16 -16.53 -0.71
N ALA A 200 -7.48 -15.68 -1.69
CA ALA A 200 -7.38 -14.22 -1.54
C ALA A 200 -8.36 -13.70 -0.49
N LEU A 201 -9.59 -14.23 -0.46
CA LEU A 201 -10.60 -13.88 0.54
C LEU A 201 -10.17 -14.34 1.94
N LEU A 202 -9.59 -15.53 2.07
CA LEU A 202 -9.03 -16.02 3.35
C LEU A 202 -7.94 -15.10 3.87
N LEU A 203 -7.02 -14.63 3.02
CA LEU A 203 -5.95 -13.71 3.40
C LEU A 203 -6.51 -12.35 3.81
N ALA A 204 -7.44 -11.78 3.05
CA ALA A 204 -8.10 -10.53 3.39
C ALA A 204 -8.85 -10.59 4.72
N ASN A 205 -9.59 -11.68 4.96
CA ASN A 205 -10.28 -11.90 6.23
C ASN A 205 -9.30 -12.14 7.41
N SER A 206 -8.16 -12.81 7.16
CA SER A 206 -7.11 -13.00 8.17
C SER A 206 -6.44 -11.68 8.53
N THR A 207 -6.18 -10.81 7.54
CA THR A 207 -5.68 -9.45 7.74
C THR A 207 -6.56 -8.69 8.74
N TYR A 208 -7.87 -8.63 8.48
CA TYR A 208 -8.82 -7.95 9.36
C TYR A 208 -8.77 -8.48 10.80
N ARG A 209 -8.84 -9.80 10.98
CA ARG A 209 -8.81 -10.43 12.33
C ARG A 209 -7.52 -10.15 13.07
N ASN A 210 -6.37 -10.23 12.38
CA ASN A 210 -5.07 -9.96 12.96
C ASN A 210 -4.94 -8.51 13.42
N LEU A 211 -5.41 -7.56 12.59
CA LEU A 211 -5.37 -6.14 12.91
C LEU A 211 -6.24 -5.81 14.11
N LEU A 212 -7.47 -6.30 14.18
CA LEU A 212 -8.33 -6.11 15.36
C LEU A 212 -7.68 -6.66 16.63
N LYS A 213 -7.00 -7.81 16.53
CA LYS A 213 -6.40 -8.46 17.68
C LYS A 213 -5.10 -7.80 18.15
N TRP A 214 -4.27 -7.33 17.21
CA TRP A 214 -2.90 -6.96 17.51
C TRP A 214 -2.57 -5.50 17.18
N GLY A 215 -3.37 -4.81 16.36
CA GLY A 215 -3.05 -3.49 15.80
C GLY A 215 -2.73 -2.44 16.85
N LYS A 216 -3.59 -2.32 17.89
CA LYS A 216 -3.36 -1.34 18.96
C LYS A 216 -2.06 -1.60 19.73
N SER A 217 -1.83 -2.83 20.17
CA SER A 217 -0.62 -3.18 20.93
C SER A 217 0.64 -3.04 20.08
N ALA A 218 0.58 -3.38 18.77
CA ALA A 218 1.69 -3.17 17.86
C ALA A 218 2.01 -1.68 17.67
N LEU A 219 0.99 -0.84 17.49
CA LEU A 219 1.19 0.62 17.37
C LEU A 219 1.81 1.22 18.65
N ASP A 220 1.41 0.74 19.82
CA ASP A 220 2.00 1.18 21.10
C ASP A 220 3.49 0.80 21.17
N ASP A 221 3.86 -0.42 20.78
CA ASP A 221 5.27 -0.84 20.70
C ASP A 221 6.06 0.01 19.68
N VAL A 222 5.47 0.29 18.49
CA VAL A 222 6.12 1.16 17.48
C VAL A 222 6.31 2.59 17.98
N LYS A 223 5.35 3.16 18.72
CA LYS A 223 5.51 4.48 19.37
C LYS A 223 6.68 4.51 20.35
N LEU A 224 6.95 3.38 20.99
CA LEU A 224 8.10 3.18 21.90
C LEU A 224 9.38 2.74 21.17
N LYS A 225 9.37 2.66 19.83
CA LYS A 225 10.50 2.14 19.02
C LYS A 225 10.92 0.72 19.40
N LYS A 226 9.98 -0.07 19.85
CA LYS A 226 10.19 -1.45 20.28
C LYS A 226 9.74 -2.41 19.17
N ASN A 227 10.68 -3.19 18.67
CA ASN A 227 10.37 -4.30 17.78
C ASN A 227 9.95 -5.53 18.60
N SER A 228 8.73 -5.99 18.44
CA SER A 228 8.17 -7.12 19.16
C SER A 228 7.51 -8.14 18.22
N SER A 229 7.29 -9.34 18.72
CA SER A 229 6.57 -10.37 17.95
C SER A 229 5.14 -9.95 17.55
N ILE A 230 4.57 -8.95 18.24
CA ILE A 230 3.25 -8.39 17.91
C ILE A 230 3.41 -7.44 16.72
N VAL A 231 4.45 -6.60 16.70
CA VAL A 231 4.79 -5.75 15.55
C VAL A 231 5.02 -6.60 14.30
N GLU A 232 5.81 -7.69 14.41
CA GLU A 232 6.05 -8.64 13.32
C GLU A 232 4.74 -9.15 12.68
N LYS A 233 3.77 -9.55 13.51
CA LYS A 233 2.45 -10.04 13.02
C LYS A 233 1.64 -8.97 12.30
N VAL A 234 1.73 -7.71 12.76
CA VAL A 234 1.00 -6.61 12.12
C VAL A 234 1.72 -6.20 10.83
N VAL A 235 3.05 -6.17 10.79
CA VAL A 235 3.82 -5.93 9.55
C VAL A 235 3.50 -7.00 8.50
N GLU A 236 3.51 -8.29 8.87
CA GLU A 236 3.09 -9.37 7.97
C GLU A 236 1.67 -9.13 7.44
N SER A 237 0.75 -8.72 8.33
CA SER A 237 -0.64 -8.48 7.93
C SER A 237 -0.80 -7.28 7.01
N THR A 238 -0.05 -6.19 7.24
CA THR A 238 -0.16 -4.96 6.44
C THR A 238 0.61 -5.03 5.12
N VAL A 239 1.73 -5.73 5.07
CA VAL A 239 2.58 -5.79 3.88
C VAL A 239 2.27 -7.03 3.03
N LEU A 240 2.27 -8.22 3.64
CA LEU A 240 2.10 -9.47 2.89
C LEU A 240 0.63 -9.83 2.69
N LEU A 241 -0.11 -10.05 3.78
CA LEU A 241 -1.49 -10.55 3.67
C LEU A 241 -2.40 -9.53 2.97
N SER A 242 -2.27 -8.24 3.31
CA SER A 242 -3.00 -7.16 2.65
C SER A 242 -2.67 -7.08 1.16
N GLY A 243 -1.38 -7.12 0.82
CA GLY A 243 -0.93 -7.03 -0.56
C GLY A 243 -1.43 -8.17 -1.44
N LEU A 244 -1.35 -9.40 -0.95
CA LEU A 244 -1.92 -10.56 -1.64
C LEU A 244 -3.46 -10.49 -1.68
N GLY A 245 -4.07 -10.01 -0.59
CA GLY A 245 -5.51 -9.86 -0.44
C GLY A 245 -6.11 -8.87 -1.44
N PHE A 246 -5.50 -7.68 -1.61
CA PHE A 246 -6.05 -6.69 -2.54
C PHE A 246 -5.79 -7.03 -4.00
N GLU A 247 -4.56 -7.41 -4.34
CA GLU A 247 -4.19 -7.64 -5.74
C GLU A 247 -4.95 -8.82 -6.33
N SER A 248 -5.14 -9.87 -5.52
CA SER A 248 -5.79 -11.10 -5.93
C SER A 248 -7.27 -11.20 -5.53
N GLY A 249 -7.70 -10.45 -4.51
CA GLY A 249 -9.10 -10.39 -4.05
C GLY A 249 -9.91 -9.28 -4.69
N GLY A 250 -9.24 -8.22 -5.17
CA GLY A 250 -9.88 -7.04 -5.75
C GLY A 250 -10.15 -5.95 -4.72
N LEU A 251 -10.43 -4.76 -5.24
CA LEU A 251 -10.78 -3.56 -4.48
C LEU A 251 -12.24 -3.16 -4.75
N SER A 252 -12.78 -2.29 -3.91
CA SER A 252 -14.17 -1.83 -4.00
C SER A 252 -14.30 -0.35 -3.59
N LEU A 253 -15.35 -0.01 -2.81
CA LEU A 253 -15.70 1.38 -2.49
C LEU A 253 -14.62 2.11 -1.67
N ALA A 254 -13.99 1.48 -0.67
CA ALA A 254 -13.04 2.18 0.19
C ALA A 254 -11.88 2.79 -0.63
N HIS A 255 -11.35 2.05 -1.61
CA HIS A 255 -10.34 2.57 -2.52
C HIS A 255 -10.91 3.45 -3.65
N ALA A 256 -12.12 3.18 -4.13
CA ALA A 256 -12.77 4.06 -5.10
C ALA A 256 -12.96 5.47 -4.53
N LEU A 257 -13.30 5.57 -3.24
CA LEU A 257 -13.55 6.81 -2.53
C LEU A 257 -12.30 7.71 -2.44
N ILE A 258 -11.09 7.14 -2.46
CA ILE A 258 -9.84 7.91 -2.45
C ILE A 258 -9.83 8.92 -3.60
N ARG A 259 -10.24 8.50 -4.81
CA ARG A 259 -10.30 9.41 -5.98
C ARG A 259 -11.26 10.56 -5.75
N GLY A 260 -12.38 10.31 -5.05
CA GLY A 260 -13.32 11.37 -4.67
C GLY A 260 -12.74 12.33 -3.63
N LEU A 261 -12.15 11.78 -2.57
CA LEU A 261 -11.57 12.57 -1.48
C LEU A 261 -10.39 13.43 -1.95
N THR A 262 -9.46 12.86 -2.72
CA THR A 262 -8.28 13.57 -3.22
C THR A 262 -8.59 14.61 -4.31
N ALA A 263 -9.80 14.62 -4.86
CA ALA A 263 -10.27 15.69 -5.72
C ALA A 263 -10.46 17.02 -4.94
N LEU A 264 -10.59 16.94 -3.61
CA LEU A 264 -10.62 18.11 -2.73
C LEU A 264 -9.19 18.45 -2.27
N PRO A 265 -8.67 19.66 -2.57
CA PRO A 265 -7.27 20.02 -2.27
C PRO A 265 -6.87 19.83 -0.81
N GLN A 266 -7.78 20.08 0.15
CA GLN A 266 -7.50 19.93 1.58
C GLN A 266 -7.30 18.48 2.02
N LEU A 267 -7.74 17.50 1.24
CA LEU A 267 -7.62 16.07 1.55
C LEU A 267 -6.52 15.37 0.73
N SER A 268 -6.00 16.03 -0.32
CA SER A 268 -5.04 15.43 -1.25
C SER A 268 -3.68 15.10 -0.63
N LEU A 269 -3.33 15.70 0.50
CA LEU A 269 -2.05 15.50 1.20
C LEU A 269 -2.11 14.46 2.33
N GLN A 270 -3.28 13.86 2.58
CA GLN A 270 -3.41 12.83 3.59
C GLN A 270 -2.76 11.52 3.15
N LEU A 271 -2.31 10.71 4.11
CA LEU A 271 -1.73 9.42 3.77
C LEU A 271 -2.80 8.49 3.17
N HIS A 272 -2.38 7.67 2.21
CA HIS A 272 -3.26 6.73 1.52
C HIS A 272 -4.11 5.90 2.48
N GLY A 273 -3.48 5.27 3.48
CA GLY A 273 -4.18 4.44 4.45
C GLY A 273 -5.11 5.21 5.40
N GLU A 274 -4.89 6.51 5.61
CA GLU A 274 -5.83 7.35 6.37
C GLU A 274 -7.11 7.58 5.56
N LEU A 275 -6.99 7.84 4.25
CA LEU A 275 -8.13 7.97 3.34
C LEU A 275 -8.90 6.65 3.23
N VAL A 276 -8.17 5.52 3.12
CA VAL A 276 -8.77 4.17 3.07
C VAL A 276 -9.50 3.82 4.37
N ALA A 277 -8.94 4.17 5.53
CA ALA A 277 -9.58 3.93 6.83
C ALA A 277 -10.96 4.60 6.91
N TYR A 278 -11.04 5.88 6.55
CA TYR A 278 -12.32 6.58 6.46
C TYR A 278 -13.23 5.94 5.39
N GLY A 279 -12.68 5.63 4.22
CA GLY A 279 -13.41 4.93 3.16
C GLY A 279 -14.01 3.60 3.60
N THR A 280 -13.32 2.87 4.47
CA THR A 280 -13.82 1.61 5.05
C THR A 280 -15.05 1.83 5.95
N VAL A 281 -15.08 2.93 6.71
CA VAL A 281 -16.26 3.30 7.50
C VAL A 281 -17.45 3.61 6.57
N VAL A 282 -17.22 4.40 5.51
CA VAL A 282 -18.28 4.71 4.52
C VAL A 282 -18.77 3.44 3.83
N GLN A 283 -17.86 2.53 3.47
CA GLN A 283 -18.22 1.25 2.86
C GLN A 283 -19.06 0.39 3.82
N ALA A 284 -18.69 0.27 5.10
CA ALA A 284 -19.44 -0.50 6.08
C ALA A 284 -20.87 0.04 6.28
N ILE A 285 -21.05 1.37 6.23
CA ILE A 285 -22.37 2.02 6.27
C ILE A 285 -23.18 1.67 5.02
N LEU A 286 -22.58 1.77 3.83
CA LEU A 286 -23.26 1.49 2.56
C LEU A 286 -23.61 0.00 2.43
N GLU A 287 -22.82 -0.90 3.01
CA GLU A 287 -23.11 -2.34 3.15
C GLU A 287 -24.24 -2.61 4.16
N LYS A 288 -24.73 -1.59 4.86
CA LYS A 288 -25.75 -1.70 5.89
C LYS A 288 -25.34 -2.68 7.03
N ARG A 289 -24.06 -2.64 7.41
CA ARG A 289 -23.58 -3.40 8.58
C ARG A 289 -24.33 -2.93 9.84
N GLU A 290 -24.50 -3.84 10.78
CA GLU A 290 -25.15 -3.52 12.05
C GLU A 290 -24.49 -2.31 12.74
N PRO A 291 -25.25 -1.40 13.37
CA PRO A 291 -24.69 -0.21 14.02
C PRO A 291 -23.59 -0.53 15.03
N ILE A 292 -23.73 -1.63 15.78
CA ILE A 292 -22.72 -2.05 16.74
C ILE A 292 -21.40 -2.42 16.05
N PHE A 293 -21.44 -3.05 14.87
CA PHE A 293 -20.26 -3.39 14.10
C PHE A 293 -19.53 -2.12 13.62
N ILE A 294 -20.28 -1.12 13.13
CA ILE A 294 -19.71 0.15 12.65
C ILE A 294 -19.07 0.89 13.83
N GLU A 295 -19.68 0.89 15.00
CA GLU A 295 -19.14 1.51 16.21
C GLU A 295 -17.85 0.80 16.69
N GLU A 296 -17.79 -0.53 16.65
CA GLU A 296 -16.60 -1.31 16.97
C GLU A 296 -15.46 -1.03 15.98
N LEU A 297 -15.76 -0.94 14.68
CA LEU A 297 -14.79 -0.56 13.65
C LEU A 297 -14.23 0.84 13.92
N ARG A 298 -15.07 1.84 14.18
CA ARG A 298 -14.65 3.21 14.51
C ARG A 298 -13.79 3.26 15.77
N ARG A 299 -14.20 2.54 16.82
CA ARG A 299 -13.44 2.46 18.08
C ARG A 299 -12.05 1.86 17.84
N PHE A 300 -11.96 0.82 17.02
CA PHE A 300 -10.68 0.25 16.63
C PHE A 300 -9.83 1.27 15.86
N LEU A 301 -10.36 1.89 14.81
CA LEU A 301 -9.64 2.89 14.01
C LEU A 301 -9.12 4.04 14.87
N LYS A 302 -9.95 4.61 15.74
CA LYS A 302 -9.51 5.64 16.69
C LYS A 302 -8.41 5.14 17.64
N SER A 303 -8.46 3.88 18.06
CA SER A 303 -7.44 3.31 18.96
C SER A 303 -6.07 3.17 18.31
N VAL A 304 -6.02 3.16 16.98
CA VAL A 304 -4.80 3.11 16.18
C VAL A 304 -4.52 4.44 15.44
N ASP A 305 -5.01 5.55 15.98
CA ASP A 305 -4.81 6.92 15.50
C ASP A 305 -5.27 7.14 14.04
N LEU A 306 -6.33 6.49 13.61
CA LEU A 306 -6.87 6.60 12.27
C LEU A 306 -8.18 7.42 12.24
N PRO A 307 -8.40 8.17 11.14
CA PRO A 307 -9.60 8.96 10.96
C PRO A 307 -10.85 8.08 10.77
N THR A 308 -11.96 8.53 11.31
CA THR A 308 -13.27 7.88 11.20
C THR A 308 -14.33 8.79 10.61
N THR A 309 -14.02 10.07 10.44
CA THR A 309 -14.84 11.09 9.82
C THR A 309 -14.00 11.88 8.80
N ILE A 310 -14.66 12.61 7.89
CA ILE A 310 -13.97 13.50 6.96
C ILE A 310 -13.29 14.66 7.70
N TYR A 311 -13.82 15.03 8.87
CA TYR A 311 -13.24 16.07 9.72
C TYR A 311 -11.93 15.65 10.34
N ASP A 312 -11.80 14.36 10.71
CA ASP A 312 -10.53 13.78 11.20
C ASP A 312 -9.44 13.80 10.10
N LEU A 313 -9.83 13.80 8.82
CA LEU A 313 -8.95 13.97 7.66
C LEU A 313 -8.54 15.42 7.42
N GLY A 314 -9.07 16.38 8.19
CA GLY A 314 -8.73 17.81 8.07
C GLY A 314 -9.70 18.64 7.22
N TYR A 315 -10.87 18.11 6.89
CA TYR A 315 -11.93 18.90 6.28
C TYR A 315 -12.51 19.85 7.35
N ALA A 316 -12.24 21.17 7.22
CA ALA A 316 -12.39 22.10 8.33
C ALA A 316 -13.81 22.69 8.54
N HIS A 317 -14.74 22.47 7.61
CA HIS A 317 -16.06 23.12 7.59
C HIS A 317 -17.18 22.07 7.49
N GLU A 318 -18.42 22.49 7.63
CA GLU A 318 -19.57 21.67 7.29
C GLU A 318 -19.47 21.20 5.82
N LEU A 319 -19.71 19.90 5.58
CA LEU A 319 -19.54 19.28 4.28
C LEU A 319 -20.56 19.85 3.28
N LYS A 320 -20.07 20.66 2.34
CA LYS A 320 -20.88 21.38 1.36
C LYS A 320 -21.44 20.44 0.30
N GLU A 321 -22.59 20.78 -0.24
CA GLU A 321 -23.25 20.03 -1.31
C GLU A 321 -22.37 19.91 -2.56
N ASP A 322 -21.66 20.97 -2.95
CA ASP A 322 -20.75 20.95 -4.11
C ASP A 322 -19.58 19.99 -3.90
N ASP A 323 -18.99 20.00 -2.70
CA ASP A 323 -17.89 19.08 -2.36
C ASP A 323 -18.37 17.63 -2.30
N LEU A 324 -19.57 17.38 -1.77
CA LEU A 324 -20.23 16.05 -1.83
C LEU A 324 -20.39 15.57 -3.28
N ASN A 325 -20.85 16.44 -4.18
CA ASN A 325 -21.03 16.12 -5.59
C ASN A 325 -19.70 15.80 -6.28
N ILE A 326 -18.62 16.53 -5.94
CA ILE A 326 -17.26 16.27 -6.42
C ILE A 326 -16.80 14.90 -5.92
N ILE A 327 -16.94 14.62 -4.62
CA ILE A 327 -16.55 13.32 -4.05
C ILE A 327 -17.30 12.18 -4.74
N ILE A 328 -18.63 12.28 -4.83
CA ILE A 328 -19.49 11.23 -5.39
C ILE A 328 -19.16 10.97 -6.86
N SER A 329 -19.09 12.01 -7.69
CA SER A 329 -18.83 11.87 -9.12
C SER A 329 -17.46 11.24 -9.41
N ASN A 330 -16.42 11.68 -8.70
CA ASN A 330 -15.08 11.11 -8.85
C ASN A 330 -15.00 9.67 -8.32
N THR A 331 -15.66 9.35 -7.20
CA THR A 331 -15.75 8.00 -6.66
C THR A 331 -16.40 7.04 -7.65
N LEU A 332 -17.56 7.40 -8.18
CA LEU A 332 -18.31 6.55 -9.11
C LEU A 332 -17.65 6.44 -10.51
N SER A 333 -16.75 7.35 -10.86
CA SER A 333 -15.92 7.23 -12.08
C SER A 333 -14.76 6.25 -11.95
N ASN A 334 -14.44 5.79 -10.73
CA ASN A 334 -13.41 4.79 -10.49
C ASN A 334 -14.00 3.38 -10.71
N SER A 335 -13.32 2.55 -11.50
CA SER A 335 -13.77 1.18 -11.80
C SER A 335 -13.96 0.28 -10.58
N TYR A 336 -13.27 0.55 -9.48
CA TYR A 336 -13.46 -0.21 -8.24
C TYR A 336 -14.87 -0.04 -7.63
N SER A 337 -15.56 1.07 -7.93
CA SER A 337 -16.94 1.26 -7.49
C SER A 337 -17.93 0.28 -8.12
N GLU A 338 -17.55 -0.36 -9.23
CA GLU A 338 -18.34 -1.40 -9.88
C GLU A 338 -18.28 -2.74 -9.14
N ASN A 339 -17.24 -2.94 -8.32
CA ASN A 339 -17.08 -4.11 -7.47
C ASN A 339 -17.87 -3.96 -6.16
N PHE A 340 -19.17 -3.67 -6.27
CA PHE A 340 -20.05 -3.49 -5.12
C PHE A 340 -21.47 -4.00 -5.42
N VAL A 341 -22.06 -4.72 -4.49
CA VAL A 341 -23.42 -5.24 -4.60
C VAL A 341 -24.27 -4.89 -3.35
N PRO A 342 -25.49 -4.34 -3.53
CA PRO A 342 -26.09 -3.88 -4.79
C PRO A 342 -25.32 -2.69 -5.38
N LYS A 343 -25.41 -2.49 -6.70
CA LYS A 343 -24.73 -1.38 -7.39
C LYS A 343 -24.94 -0.05 -6.70
N ILE A 344 -23.83 0.69 -6.50
CA ILE A 344 -23.85 1.98 -5.80
C ILE A 344 -24.62 3.00 -6.64
N ILE A 345 -25.60 3.65 -6.03
CA ILE A 345 -26.31 4.80 -6.59
C ILE A 345 -25.85 6.08 -5.90
N PRO A 346 -25.75 7.24 -6.61
CA PRO A 346 -25.25 8.49 -6.05
C PRO A 346 -25.89 8.89 -4.73
N GLU A 347 -27.20 8.78 -4.62
CA GLU A 347 -27.94 9.14 -3.41
C GLU A 347 -27.60 8.25 -2.21
N ALA A 348 -27.42 6.95 -2.40
CA ALA A 348 -27.02 6.05 -1.34
C ALA A 348 -25.60 6.36 -0.82
N LEU A 349 -24.66 6.67 -1.75
CA LEU A 349 -23.32 7.09 -1.36
C LEU A 349 -23.33 8.42 -0.62
N LYS A 350 -24.16 9.39 -1.07
CA LYS A 350 -24.36 10.67 -0.39
C LYS A 350 -24.82 10.46 1.05
N GLN A 351 -25.85 9.63 1.26
CA GLN A 351 -26.37 9.35 2.59
C GLN A 351 -25.30 8.65 3.47
N ALA A 352 -24.53 7.72 2.92
CA ALA A 352 -23.45 7.07 3.67
C ALA A 352 -22.35 8.07 4.08
N LEU A 353 -21.96 8.99 3.18
CA LEU A 353 -21.02 10.07 3.50
C LEU A 353 -21.54 10.99 4.58
N ILE A 354 -22.80 11.42 4.52
CA ILE A 354 -23.42 12.25 5.58
C ILE A 354 -23.46 11.50 6.90
N GLN A 355 -23.95 10.26 6.90
CA GLN A 355 -24.05 9.44 8.10
C GLN A 355 -22.67 9.14 8.73
N SER A 356 -21.63 8.97 7.92
CA SER A 356 -20.28 8.72 8.42
C SER A 356 -19.72 9.87 9.25
N ASN A 357 -20.27 11.06 9.15
CA ASN A 357 -19.83 12.28 9.82
C ASN A 357 -20.73 12.74 10.98
N GLN A 358 -21.80 11.98 11.29
CA GLN A 358 -22.78 12.34 12.34
C GLN A 358 -22.44 11.77 13.73
N PHE A 359 -21.26 11.12 13.91
CA PHE A 359 -20.87 10.45 15.16
C PHE A 359 -19.64 11.08 15.81
#